data_c42f650b60f7f9469d753467d7b70a19
#
_entry.id   c42f650b60f7f9469d753467d7b70a19
#
_cell.length_a   1.000
_cell.length_b   1.000
_cell.length_c   1.000
_cell.angle_alpha   90.00
_cell.angle_beta   90.00
_cell.angle_gamma   90.00
#
_symmetry.space_group_name_H-M   'P 1'
#
loop_
_entity.id
_entity.type
_entity.pdbx_description
1 polymer ?
#
loop_
_entity_poly.entity_id
_entity_poly.type
_entity_poly.pdbx_seq_one_letter_code
_entity_poly.pdbx_strand_id
1 'polypeptide(L)'
;MSNISITVAELLLRGIPECLLVMWALHVFTRTKIIPTKYFLLSLFQLILVYLVRFLPVALGVNSVLSLVIAVVIFQFAYQTQISETIRTILAAAIALLLLAVSEALNMGLLILLYGYEETEQLLLYANSGWQRSLYSFPSILFLALFILLSQRILKKMDGKKAKHGETGETTGP
;
A
#
# COMPACT_ATOMS: atom_id res chain seq x y z
N MET A 1 20.78 22.95 -4.72
CA MET A 1 20.85 21.69 -5.51
C MET A 1 20.64 20.41 -4.69
N SER A 2 20.78 20.44 -3.36
CA SER A 2 20.60 19.26 -2.47
C SER A 2 19.17 18.72 -2.39
N ASN A 3 18.15 19.54 -2.52
CA ASN A 3 16.74 19.13 -2.30
C ASN A 3 16.19 18.20 -3.40
N ILE A 4 16.65 18.34 -4.65
CA ILE A 4 16.16 17.52 -5.76
C ILE A 4 16.70 16.08 -5.66
N SER A 5 17.97 15.92 -5.27
CA SER A 5 18.58 14.59 -5.11
C SER A 5 17.98 13.80 -3.94
N ILE A 6 17.63 14.49 -2.85
CA ILE A 6 16.97 13.90 -1.69
C ILE A 6 15.59 13.36 -2.11
N THR A 7 14.80 14.16 -2.81
CA THR A 7 13.45 13.78 -3.28
C THR A 7 13.49 12.58 -4.24
N VAL A 8 14.48 12.51 -5.14
CA VAL A 8 14.63 11.38 -6.09
C VAL A 8 14.99 10.08 -5.37
N ALA A 9 15.89 10.12 -4.40
CA ALA A 9 16.26 8.93 -3.62
C ALA A 9 15.08 8.40 -2.81
N GLU A 10 14.30 9.26 -2.17
CA GLU A 10 13.06 8.89 -1.47
C GLU A 10 12.03 8.29 -2.42
N LEU A 11 11.88 8.85 -3.62
CA LEU A 11 10.98 8.33 -4.63
C LEU A 11 11.35 6.91 -5.05
N LEU A 12 12.64 6.67 -5.34
CA LEU A 12 13.11 5.37 -5.82
C LEU A 12 13.05 4.29 -4.73
N LEU A 13 13.50 4.61 -3.52
CA LEU A 13 13.63 3.63 -2.45
C LEU A 13 12.32 3.36 -1.71
N ARG A 14 11.49 4.37 -1.55
CA ARG A 14 10.22 4.28 -0.82
C ARG A 14 9.02 4.34 -1.77
N GLY A 15 8.97 5.32 -2.67
CA GLY A 15 7.82 5.57 -3.52
C GLY A 15 7.48 4.42 -4.46
N ILE A 16 8.48 3.82 -5.14
CA ILE A 16 8.25 2.70 -6.07
C ILE A 16 7.70 1.47 -5.33
N PRO A 17 8.35 0.94 -4.28
CA PRO A 17 7.85 -0.24 -3.57
C PRO A 17 6.48 0.02 -2.94
N GLU A 18 6.26 1.21 -2.37
CA GLU A 18 4.99 1.58 -1.75
C GLU A 18 3.84 1.58 -2.77
N CYS A 19 4.02 2.21 -3.96
CA CYS A 19 3.00 2.22 -5.01
C CYS A 19 2.70 0.80 -5.54
N LEU A 20 3.73 -0.04 -5.71
CA LEU A 20 3.56 -1.43 -6.10
C LEU A 20 2.76 -2.22 -5.05
N LEU A 21 3.07 -2.06 -3.77
CA LEU A 21 2.37 -2.74 -2.69
C LEU A 21 0.93 -2.26 -2.53
N VAL A 22 0.66 -0.96 -2.65
CA VAL A 22 -0.71 -0.41 -2.59
C VAL A 22 -1.53 -0.96 -3.75
N MET A 23 -1.00 -0.98 -4.97
CA MET A 23 -1.68 -1.57 -6.13
C MET A 23 -1.94 -3.08 -5.94
N TRP A 24 -0.96 -3.80 -5.35
CA TRP A 24 -1.13 -5.21 -5.01
C TRP A 24 -2.20 -5.42 -3.95
N ALA A 25 -2.24 -4.61 -2.89
CA ALA A 25 -3.28 -4.65 -1.87
C ALA A 25 -4.67 -4.46 -2.47
N LEU A 26 -4.84 -3.48 -3.38
CA LEU A 26 -6.11 -3.29 -4.10
C LEU A 26 -6.53 -4.55 -4.84
N HIS A 27 -5.64 -5.20 -5.60
CA HIS A 27 -5.97 -6.45 -6.30
C HIS A 27 -6.34 -7.59 -5.34
N VAL A 28 -5.63 -7.73 -4.22
CA VAL A 28 -5.91 -8.77 -3.22
C VAL A 28 -7.27 -8.57 -2.59
N PHE A 29 -7.59 -7.36 -2.13
CA PHE A 29 -8.83 -7.08 -1.40
C PHE A 29 -10.06 -6.96 -2.32
N THR A 30 -9.88 -6.48 -3.56
CA THR A 30 -10.96 -6.50 -4.58
C THR A 30 -11.12 -7.88 -5.22
N ARG A 31 -10.17 -8.81 -5.00
CA ARG A 31 -10.13 -10.14 -5.66
C ARG A 31 -10.07 -10.05 -7.19
N THR A 32 -9.53 -8.96 -7.71
CA THR A 32 -9.37 -8.75 -9.16
C THR A 32 -8.14 -9.50 -9.63
N LYS A 33 -8.23 -10.15 -10.80
CA LYS A 33 -7.08 -10.86 -11.41
C LYS A 33 -5.97 -9.87 -11.77
N ILE A 34 -4.75 -10.19 -11.35
CA ILE A 34 -3.56 -9.39 -11.68
C ILE A 34 -3.18 -9.69 -13.13
N ILE A 35 -3.24 -8.66 -13.97
CA ILE A 35 -2.68 -8.68 -15.34
C ILE A 35 -1.34 -7.95 -15.26
N PRO A 36 -0.18 -8.63 -15.44
CA PRO A 36 1.14 -8.06 -15.12
C PRO A 36 1.40 -6.72 -15.81
N THR A 37 1.07 -6.60 -17.10
CA THR A 37 1.27 -5.38 -17.87
C THR A 37 0.45 -4.21 -17.32
N LYS A 38 -0.85 -4.45 -17.05
CA LYS A 38 -1.73 -3.43 -16.46
C LYS A 38 -1.26 -3.04 -15.06
N TYR A 39 -0.93 -4.03 -14.24
CA TYR A 39 -0.44 -3.82 -12.87
C TYR A 39 0.77 -2.88 -12.85
N PHE A 40 1.78 -3.18 -13.69
CA PHE A 40 3.01 -2.38 -13.73
C PHE A 40 2.75 -0.97 -14.25
N LEU A 41 1.96 -0.84 -15.32
CA LEU A 41 1.60 0.46 -15.91
C LEU A 41 0.82 1.34 -14.92
N LEU A 42 -0.15 0.75 -14.21
CA LEU A 42 -0.95 1.47 -13.21
C LEU A 42 -0.11 1.91 -12.00
N SER A 43 0.79 1.05 -11.53
CA SER A 43 1.71 1.38 -10.44
C SER A 43 2.66 2.51 -10.82
N LEU A 44 3.16 2.51 -12.07
CA LEU A 44 4.02 3.57 -12.60
C LEU A 44 3.25 4.89 -12.74
N PHE A 45 2.02 4.83 -13.25
CA PHE A 45 1.16 6.00 -13.38
C PHE A 45 0.80 6.60 -12.01
N GLN A 46 0.47 5.73 -11.05
CA GLN A 46 0.26 6.13 -9.65
C GLN A 46 1.51 6.81 -9.07
N LEU A 47 2.70 6.26 -9.30
CA LEU A 47 3.95 6.83 -8.82
C LEU A 47 4.15 8.26 -9.33
N ILE A 48 3.89 8.50 -10.64
CA ILE A 48 4.01 9.83 -11.24
C ILE A 48 3.04 10.81 -10.58
N LEU A 49 1.78 10.41 -10.41
CA LEU A 49 0.77 11.28 -9.78
C LEU A 49 1.07 11.55 -8.31
N VAL A 50 1.49 10.55 -7.55
CA VAL A 50 1.91 10.72 -6.14
C VAL A 50 3.12 11.65 -6.06
N TYR A 51 4.05 11.56 -6.99
CA TYR A 51 5.18 12.47 -7.07
C TYR A 51 4.73 13.92 -7.32
N LEU A 52 3.80 14.12 -8.25
CA LEU A 52 3.23 15.46 -8.52
C LEU A 52 2.51 16.04 -7.29
N VAL A 53 1.78 15.21 -6.55
CA VAL A 53 1.09 15.62 -5.30
C VAL A 53 2.07 16.09 -4.23
N ARG A 54 3.28 15.53 -4.17
CA ARG A 54 4.31 15.96 -3.21
C ARG A 54 4.83 17.37 -3.43
N PHE A 55 4.63 17.97 -4.60
CA PHE A 55 4.90 19.39 -4.83
C PHE A 55 3.84 20.32 -4.25
N LEU A 56 2.67 19.79 -3.88
CA LEU A 56 1.65 20.57 -3.21
C LEU A 56 2.03 20.81 -1.74
N PRO A 57 1.84 22.02 -1.20
CA PRO A 57 2.14 22.33 0.21
C PRO A 57 1.04 21.77 1.13
N VAL A 58 0.91 20.44 1.18
CA VAL A 58 -0.08 19.75 2.02
C VAL A 58 0.60 19.05 3.20
N ALA A 59 -0.13 18.90 4.31
CA ALA A 59 0.35 18.21 5.49
C ALA A 59 0.63 16.71 5.17
N LEU A 60 1.62 16.13 5.85
CA LEU A 60 2.09 14.75 5.61
C LEU A 60 0.95 13.71 5.61
N GLY A 61 -0.02 13.80 6.53
CA GLY A 61 -1.15 12.88 6.58
C GLY A 61 -2.11 13.02 5.39
N VAL A 62 -2.33 14.24 4.91
CA VAL A 62 -3.18 14.52 3.73
C VAL A 62 -2.56 13.92 2.47
N ASN A 63 -1.24 13.95 2.36
CA ASN A 63 -0.52 13.39 1.23
C ASN A 63 -0.75 11.87 1.08
N SER A 64 -0.75 11.12 2.18
CA SER A 64 -1.01 9.67 2.18
C SER A 64 -2.45 9.35 1.78
N VAL A 65 -3.42 10.10 2.29
CA VAL A 65 -4.83 9.94 1.91
C VAL A 65 -5.04 10.27 0.43
N LEU A 66 -4.44 11.35 -0.07
CA LEU A 66 -4.56 11.76 -1.46
C LEU A 66 -3.91 10.74 -2.40
N SER A 67 -2.77 10.18 -2.02
CA SER A 67 -2.11 9.07 -2.75
C SER A 67 -3.03 7.85 -2.89
N LEU A 68 -3.78 7.54 -1.83
CA LEU A 68 -4.72 6.44 -1.84
C LEU A 68 -5.95 6.74 -2.71
N VAL A 69 -6.51 7.95 -2.63
CA VAL A 69 -7.61 8.38 -3.50
C VAL A 69 -7.21 8.27 -4.97
N ILE A 70 -6.01 8.71 -5.31
CA ILE A 70 -5.43 8.57 -6.65
C ILE A 70 -5.37 7.10 -7.06
N ALA A 71 -4.89 6.20 -6.18
CA ALA A 71 -4.82 4.77 -6.46
C ALA A 71 -6.21 4.18 -6.76
N VAL A 72 -7.24 4.54 -5.98
CA VAL A 72 -8.62 4.12 -6.19
C VAL A 72 -9.15 4.59 -7.54
N VAL A 73 -8.96 5.87 -7.87
CA VAL A 73 -9.42 6.46 -9.13
C VAL A 73 -8.76 5.76 -10.32
N ILE A 74 -7.44 5.59 -10.30
CA ILE A 74 -6.69 4.90 -11.34
C ILE A 74 -7.19 3.46 -11.50
N PHE A 75 -7.36 2.75 -10.40
CA PHE A 75 -7.84 1.37 -10.39
C PHE A 75 -9.23 1.25 -10.99
N GLN A 76 -10.14 2.14 -10.60
CA GLN A 76 -11.53 2.21 -11.08
C GLN A 76 -11.58 2.41 -12.61
N PHE A 77 -10.84 3.40 -13.12
CA PHE A 77 -10.78 3.68 -14.57
C PHE A 77 -10.17 2.53 -15.37
N ALA A 78 -9.12 1.89 -14.84
CA ALA A 78 -8.42 0.83 -15.55
C ALA A 78 -9.21 -0.47 -15.67
N TYR A 79 -10.03 -0.78 -14.68
CA TYR A 79 -10.82 -2.02 -14.62
C TYR A 79 -12.29 -1.80 -14.98
N GLN A 80 -12.74 -0.56 -15.25
CA GLN A 80 -14.11 -0.20 -15.61
C GLN A 80 -15.14 -0.88 -14.72
N THR A 81 -14.89 -0.83 -13.42
CA THR A 81 -15.70 -1.55 -12.43
C THR A 81 -17.08 -0.92 -12.29
N GLN A 82 -18.10 -1.74 -12.09
CA GLN A 82 -19.47 -1.28 -11.86
C GLN A 82 -19.57 -0.51 -10.53
N ILE A 83 -20.61 0.30 -10.35
CA ILE A 83 -20.84 1.09 -9.14
C ILE A 83 -20.85 0.23 -7.87
N SER A 84 -21.40 -1.00 -7.93
CA SER A 84 -21.37 -1.95 -6.82
C SER A 84 -19.96 -2.40 -6.41
N GLU A 85 -19.03 -2.43 -7.38
CA GLU A 85 -17.62 -2.78 -7.12
C GLU A 85 -16.81 -1.58 -6.62
N THR A 86 -17.31 -0.36 -6.85
CA THR A 86 -16.68 0.88 -6.34
C THR A 86 -16.60 0.87 -4.82
N ILE A 87 -17.68 0.48 -4.14
CA ILE A 87 -17.70 0.38 -2.67
C ILE A 87 -16.64 -0.61 -2.19
N ARG A 88 -16.52 -1.75 -2.88
CA ARG A 88 -15.49 -2.75 -2.57
C ARG A 88 -14.08 -2.22 -2.78
N THR A 89 -13.85 -1.43 -3.82
CA THR A 89 -12.55 -0.79 -4.11
C THR A 89 -12.21 0.25 -3.03
N ILE A 90 -13.18 1.07 -2.61
CA ILE A 90 -13.01 2.04 -1.52
C ILE A 90 -12.69 1.31 -0.19
N LEU A 91 -13.40 0.24 0.12
CA LEU A 91 -13.14 -0.56 1.31
C LEU A 91 -11.75 -1.22 1.26
N ALA A 92 -11.37 -1.75 0.09
CA ALA A 92 -10.03 -2.29 -0.14
C ALA A 92 -8.94 -1.24 0.09
N ALA A 93 -9.17 -0.02 -0.37
CA ALA A 93 -8.26 1.10 -0.18
C ALA A 93 -8.18 1.52 1.30
N ALA A 94 -9.30 1.57 2.01
CA ALA A 94 -9.32 1.85 3.45
C ALA A 94 -8.52 0.81 4.24
N ILE A 95 -8.66 -0.47 3.91
CA ILE A 95 -7.87 -1.56 4.51
C ILE A 95 -6.39 -1.38 4.18
N ALA A 96 -6.04 -1.07 2.94
CA ALA A 96 -4.66 -0.83 2.54
C ALA A 96 -4.03 0.35 3.31
N LEU A 97 -4.77 1.45 3.50
CA LEU A 97 -4.34 2.59 4.32
C LEU A 97 -4.08 2.18 5.77
N LEU A 98 -5.00 1.41 6.35
CA LEU A 98 -4.85 0.93 7.72
C LEU A 98 -3.61 0.04 7.88
N LEU A 99 -3.38 -0.88 6.94
CA LEU A 99 -2.18 -1.72 6.92
C LEU A 99 -0.90 -0.88 6.77
N LEU A 100 -0.92 0.15 5.93
CA LEU A 100 0.20 1.09 5.77
C LEU A 100 0.49 1.81 7.09
N ALA A 101 -0.54 2.38 7.73
CA ALA A 101 -0.40 3.08 9.01
C ALA A 101 0.14 2.16 10.12
N VAL A 102 -0.36 0.92 10.21
CA VAL A 102 0.14 -0.09 11.17
C VAL A 102 1.60 -0.44 10.86
N SER A 103 1.97 -0.60 9.59
CA SER A 103 3.34 -0.88 9.18
C SER A 103 4.31 0.24 9.54
N GLU A 104 3.88 1.50 9.38
CA GLU A 104 4.68 2.68 9.78
C GLU A 104 4.80 2.77 11.31
N ALA A 105 3.73 2.51 12.05
CA ALA A 105 3.75 2.49 13.51
C ALA A 105 4.68 1.39 14.06
N LEU A 106 4.65 0.20 13.48
CA LEU A 106 5.56 -0.90 13.83
C LEU A 106 7.02 -0.55 13.51
N ASN A 107 7.28 0.08 12.38
CA ASN A 107 8.62 0.53 12.03
C ASN A 107 9.13 1.58 13.03
N MET A 108 8.29 2.54 13.38
CA MET A 108 8.64 3.54 14.39
C MET A 108 8.92 2.89 15.74
N GLY A 109 8.06 1.95 16.17
CA GLY A 109 8.27 1.19 17.41
C GLY A 109 9.57 0.38 17.37
N LEU A 110 9.93 -0.24 16.26
CA LEU A 110 11.18 -0.96 16.08
C LEU A 110 12.39 -0.04 16.20
N LEU A 111 12.34 1.13 15.57
CA LEU A 111 13.43 2.12 15.66
C LEU A 111 13.61 2.65 17.08
N ILE A 112 12.51 2.94 17.79
CA ILE A 112 12.56 3.37 19.19
C ILE A 112 13.17 2.29 20.08
N LEU A 113 12.87 1.03 19.83
CA LEU A 113 13.44 -0.10 20.59
C LEU A 113 14.95 -0.26 20.35
N LEU A 114 15.42 0.02 19.13
CA LEU A 114 16.83 -0.15 18.74
C LEU A 114 17.72 1.06 19.10
N TYR A 115 17.21 2.27 18.93
CA TYR A 115 17.99 3.50 19.04
C TYR A 115 17.54 4.43 20.18
N GLY A 116 16.38 4.16 20.79
CA GLY A 116 15.75 5.09 21.73
C GLY A 116 14.92 6.18 21.04
N TYR A 117 14.11 6.88 21.85
CA TYR A 117 13.15 7.85 21.34
C TYR A 117 13.83 9.08 20.68
N GLU A 118 14.80 9.69 21.37
CA GLU A 118 15.46 10.92 20.93
C GLU A 118 16.26 10.71 19.63
N GLU A 119 17.01 9.59 19.54
CA GLU A 119 17.77 9.28 18.31
C GLU A 119 16.84 8.94 17.13
N THR A 120 15.74 8.23 17.38
CA THR A 120 14.76 7.92 16.34
C THR A 120 14.13 9.17 15.76
N GLU A 121 13.79 10.15 16.59
CA GLU A 121 13.27 11.43 16.14
C GLU A 121 14.29 12.16 15.27
N GLN A 122 15.56 12.19 15.67
CA GLN A 122 16.64 12.78 14.90
C GLN A 122 16.86 12.07 13.55
N LEU A 123 16.84 10.74 13.52
CA LEU A 123 17.00 9.94 12.32
C LEU A 123 15.86 10.13 11.31
N LEU A 124 14.64 10.32 11.78
CA LEU A 124 13.47 10.46 10.90
C LEU A 124 13.21 11.92 10.47
N LEU A 125 13.41 12.90 11.37
CA LEU A 125 13.10 14.31 11.12
C LEU A 125 14.31 15.10 10.62
N TYR A 126 15.49 14.83 11.17
CA TYR A 126 16.71 15.61 10.95
C TYR A 126 17.80 14.85 10.15
N ALA A 127 17.46 13.69 9.56
CA ALA A 127 18.43 13.00 8.72
C ALA A 127 18.97 13.92 7.63
N ASN A 128 20.28 14.16 7.64
CA ASN A 128 20.97 15.06 6.73
C ASN A 128 20.93 14.63 5.27
N SER A 129 20.53 13.38 5.00
CA SER A 129 20.37 12.87 3.64
C SER A 129 19.06 12.07 3.49
N GLY A 130 18.32 12.32 2.42
CA GLY A 130 17.09 11.59 2.10
C GLY A 130 17.31 10.07 1.93
N TRP A 131 18.53 9.67 1.58
CA TRP A 131 18.95 8.27 1.53
C TRP A 131 18.87 7.60 2.91
N GLN A 132 19.41 8.20 3.95
CA GLN A 132 19.36 7.66 5.31
C GLN A 132 17.91 7.54 5.80
N ARG A 133 17.11 8.59 5.60
CA ARG A 133 15.70 8.60 5.96
C ARG A 133 14.92 7.47 5.27
N SER A 134 15.19 7.25 3.97
CA SER A 134 14.56 6.17 3.21
C SER A 134 14.99 4.80 3.70
N LEU A 135 16.24 4.63 4.10
CA LEU A 135 16.76 3.37 4.64
C LEU A 135 16.08 3.00 5.97
N TYR A 136 15.94 3.97 6.88
CA TYR A 136 15.24 3.77 8.15
C TYR A 136 13.72 3.55 7.99
N SER A 137 13.14 4.01 6.89
CA SER A 137 11.74 3.75 6.55
C SER A 137 11.53 2.42 5.82
N PHE A 138 12.60 1.75 5.35
CA PHE A 138 12.51 0.51 4.57
C PHE A 138 11.81 -0.65 5.30
N PRO A 139 12.00 -0.87 6.63
CA PRO A 139 11.30 -1.95 7.32
C PRO A 139 9.77 -1.82 7.29
N SER A 140 9.22 -0.60 7.19
CA SER A 140 7.76 -0.42 7.05
C SER A 140 7.21 -1.05 5.76
N ILE A 141 7.99 -1.01 4.68
CA ILE A 141 7.64 -1.62 3.40
C ILE A 141 7.61 -3.16 3.53
N LEU A 142 8.57 -3.73 4.27
CA LEU A 142 8.60 -5.17 4.54
C LEU A 142 7.41 -5.62 5.39
N PHE A 143 7.05 -4.86 6.43
CA PHE A 143 5.85 -5.13 7.23
C PHE A 143 4.59 -5.05 6.38
N LEU A 144 4.46 -4.04 5.53
CA LEU A 144 3.32 -3.90 4.63
C LEU A 144 3.23 -5.10 3.67
N ALA A 145 4.32 -5.49 3.04
CA ALA A 145 4.37 -6.66 2.16
C ALA A 145 3.95 -7.94 2.90
N LEU A 146 4.44 -8.14 4.13
CA LEU A 146 4.08 -9.27 4.96
C LEU A 146 2.59 -9.30 5.28
N PHE A 147 2.00 -8.16 5.65
CA PHE A 147 0.57 -8.06 5.94
C PHE A 147 -0.30 -8.34 4.72
N ILE A 148 0.08 -7.85 3.54
CA ILE A 148 -0.64 -8.14 2.30
C ILE A 148 -0.56 -9.64 1.98
N LEU A 149 0.62 -10.28 2.11
CA LEU A 149 0.80 -11.72 1.91
C LEU A 149 -0.05 -12.55 2.88
N LEU A 150 -0.05 -12.20 4.17
CA LEU A 150 -0.87 -12.87 5.18
C LEU A 150 -2.37 -12.72 4.85
N SER A 151 -2.80 -11.51 4.52
CA SER A 151 -4.19 -11.23 4.13
C SER A 151 -4.59 -12.04 2.89
N GLN A 152 -3.72 -12.14 1.89
CA GLN A 152 -3.95 -12.95 0.69
C GLN A 152 -4.11 -14.44 1.02
N ARG A 153 -3.27 -14.97 1.91
CA ARG A 153 -3.37 -16.37 2.35
C ARG A 153 -4.68 -16.65 3.10
N ILE A 154 -5.07 -15.74 4.00
CA ILE A 154 -6.33 -15.84 4.76
C ILE A 154 -7.53 -15.83 3.81
N LEU A 155 -7.58 -14.87 2.88
CA LEU A 155 -8.67 -14.76 1.91
C LEU A 155 -8.78 -16.01 1.03
N LYS A 156 -7.67 -16.55 0.51
CA LYS A 156 -7.67 -17.79 -0.26
C LYS A 156 -8.17 -19.00 0.55
N LYS A 157 -7.81 -19.09 1.84
CA LYS A 157 -8.27 -20.16 2.72
C LYS A 157 -9.78 -20.06 3.01
N MET A 158 -10.30 -18.85 3.14
CA MET A 158 -11.75 -18.61 3.33
C MET A 158 -12.55 -18.99 2.09
N ASP A 159 -12.06 -18.65 0.89
CA ASP A 159 -12.72 -19.01 -0.37
C ASP A 159 -12.76 -20.53 -0.59
N GLY A 160 -11.68 -21.23 -0.28
CA GLY A 160 -11.64 -22.69 -0.36
C GLY A 160 -12.59 -23.41 0.61
N LYS A 161 -12.86 -22.81 1.79
CA LYS A 161 -13.86 -23.36 2.72
C LYS A 161 -15.30 -23.13 2.22
N LYS A 162 -15.60 -21.99 1.60
CA LYS A 162 -16.93 -21.70 1.04
C LYS A 162 -17.26 -22.64 -0.12
N ALA A 163 -16.29 -22.96 -0.99
CA ALA A 163 -16.49 -23.90 -2.08
C ALA A 163 -16.85 -25.32 -1.57
N LYS A 164 -16.20 -25.82 -0.51
CA LYS A 164 -16.49 -27.13 0.08
C LYS A 164 -17.86 -27.23 0.77
N HIS A 165 -18.40 -26.12 1.32
CA HIS A 165 -19.74 -26.13 1.96
C HIS A 165 -20.89 -25.97 0.96
N GLY A 166 -20.60 -25.42 -0.24
CA GLY A 166 -21.60 -25.31 -1.32
C GLY A 166 -21.92 -26.65 -2.00
N GLU A 167 -20.95 -27.55 -2.09
CA GLU A 167 -21.12 -28.87 -2.73
C GLU A 167 -21.87 -29.88 -1.85
N THR A 168 -21.92 -29.71 -0.54
CA THR A 168 -22.61 -30.63 0.37
C THR A 168 -24.11 -30.33 0.53
N GLY A 169 -24.62 -29.23 -0.05
CA GLY A 169 -26.03 -28.84 0.07
C GLY A 169 -26.95 -29.32 -1.06
N GLU A 170 -26.41 -29.90 -2.15
CA GLU A 170 -27.19 -30.20 -3.36
C GLU A 170 -27.56 -31.69 -3.56
N THR A 171 -27.25 -32.57 -2.59
CA THR A 171 -27.49 -34.02 -2.72
C THR A 171 -28.60 -34.58 -1.77
N THR A 172 -29.59 -33.80 -1.39
CA THR A 172 -30.77 -34.32 -0.71
C THR A 172 -32.05 -33.67 -1.23
N GLY A 173 -32.52 -34.17 -2.35
CA GLY A 173 -33.89 -34.02 -2.82
C GLY A 173 -34.36 -35.31 -3.50
N PRO A 174 -35.47 -35.91 -3.10
CA PRO A 174 -36.02 -37.15 -3.65
C PRO A 174 -36.51 -36.99 -5.08
#